data_9a2f9391fecee39e4e7873669ebed9a2
#
_entry.id   9a2f9391fecee39e4e7873669ebed9a2
#
_cell.length_a   1.000
_cell.length_b   1.000
_cell.length_c   1.000
_cell.angle_alpha   90.00
_cell.angle_beta   90.00
_cell.angle_gamma   90.00
#
_symmetry.space_group_name_H-M   'P 1'
#
loop_
_entity.id
_entity.type
_entity.pdbx_description
1 polymer ?
#
loop_
_entity_poly.entity_id
_entity_poly.type
_entity_poly.pdbx_seq_one_letter_code
_entity_poly.pdbx_strand_id
1 'polypeptide(L)'
;MINRPNYIEAIAPFIDQPLVKILAGIRRCGKSTIFEMLEEELLRRGVSADHIICKRYTEMDIPESITAKQMYDELMVAMADKGHCYLLLDEIQEITGWERAVNSLLEGADADVYVTGSNYKLMSGEISTYLTGRYVSIPVYTLSFREYLDFKADSTLTRKELLEEYIRFGGFPIIALSQYDAQNAYQIVNGIYHTVVSRDIVKRHRINKQDLFDRVVKFIIENVGKTFSANSISTFLKSEHRKVSVESIYNYLRWLEQAFIIYPCERYDLQGKSILKTQEKYYLADVSLKYALLGYNRKMLDGAMENIVFLELKRRGYDVYIGKNDTKEIDFVATRRDERIYVQVCVQLPVGSDREVGNLMEIRDHYPKYVVTLNDMDVGIENGIKIVHLQDFLLAETW
;
A
#
# COMPACT_ATOMS: atom_id res chain seq x y z
N MET A 1 -11.15 7.68 18.91
CA MET A 1 -10.30 7.08 17.84
C MET A 1 -11.18 6.19 17.00
N ILE A 2 -11.04 6.17 15.66
CA ILE A 2 -11.77 5.22 14.80
C ILE A 2 -10.88 4.00 14.60
N ASN A 3 -11.42 2.84 14.95
CA ASN A 3 -10.64 1.60 15.00
C ASN A 3 -10.46 0.96 13.61
N ARG A 4 -9.31 0.32 13.41
CA ARG A 4 -8.99 -0.53 12.26
C ARG A 4 -8.71 -1.97 12.75
N PRO A 5 -9.75 -2.72 13.18
CA PRO A 5 -9.60 -3.99 13.90
C PRO A 5 -8.82 -5.05 13.11
N ASN A 6 -8.92 -5.05 11.79
CA ASN A 6 -8.22 -6.00 10.92
C ASN A 6 -6.70 -6.03 11.16
N TYR A 7 -6.08 -4.89 11.54
CA TYR A 7 -4.65 -4.85 11.84
C TYR A 7 -4.32 -5.47 13.20
N ILE A 8 -5.17 -5.25 14.20
CA ILE A 8 -5.01 -5.90 15.52
C ILE A 8 -5.22 -7.41 15.39
N GLU A 9 -6.21 -7.85 14.60
CA GLU A 9 -6.43 -9.27 14.29
C GLU A 9 -5.24 -9.88 13.55
N ALA A 10 -4.61 -9.14 12.63
CA ALA A 10 -3.41 -9.58 11.91
C ALA A 10 -2.16 -9.67 12.82
N ILE A 11 -2.06 -8.81 13.83
CA ILE A 11 -0.97 -8.79 14.81
C ILE A 11 -1.16 -9.87 15.88
N ALA A 12 -2.39 -10.10 16.32
CA ALA A 12 -2.73 -10.92 17.50
C ALA A 12 -2.09 -12.32 17.55
N PRO A 13 -1.96 -13.07 16.43
CA PRO A 13 -1.29 -14.40 16.44
C PRO A 13 0.21 -14.34 16.74
N PHE A 14 0.82 -13.16 16.63
CA PHE A 14 2.25 -12.96 16.79
C PHE A 14 2.64 -12.28 18.11
N ILE A 15 1.66 -11.90 18.94
CA ILE A 15 1.91 -11.37 20.29
C ILE A 15 2.61 -12.45 21.10
N ASP A 16 3.63 -12.08 21.87
CA ASP A 16 4.47 -12.96 22.69
C ASP A 16 5.24 -14.03 21.88
N GLN A 17 5.35 -13.83 20.55
CA GLN A 17 6.19 -14.69 19.73
C GLN A 17 7.58 -14.05 19.53
N PRO A 18 8.68 -14.85 19.50
CA PRO A 18 10.06 -14.36 19.37
C PRO A 18 10.34 -13.84 17.94
N LEU A 19 9.52 -12.93 17.47
CA LEU A 19 9.55 -12.32 16.13
C LEU A 19 9.38 -10.82 16.24
N VAL A 20 10.06 -10.07 15.39
CA VAL A 20 9.78 -8.62 15.20
C VAL A 20 8.51 -8.45 14.35
N LYS A 21 7.54 -7.69 14.83
CA LYS A 21 6.33 -7.34 14.09
C LYS A 21 6.57 -6.01 13.39
N ILE A 22 6.62 -6.03 12.07
CA ILE A 22 6.95 -4.87 11.24
C ILE A 22 5.69 -4.35 10.55
N LEU A 23 5.25 -3.15 10.90
CA LEU A 23 4.16 -2.45 10.25
C LEU A 23 4.73 -1.41 9.28
N ALA A 24 4.60 -1.66 7.99
CA ALA A 24 5.18 -0.79 6.97
C ALA A 24 4.13 -0.33 5.94
N GLY A 25 4.23 0.94 5.52
CA GLY A 25 3.31 1.53 4.55
C GLY A 25 3.59 3.01 4.35
N ILE A 26 2.91 3.62 3.39
CA ILE A 26 3.08 5.03 3.05
C ILE A 26 2.92 5.95 4.27
N ARG A 27 3.61 7.09 4.31
CA ARG A 27 3.38 8.10 5.35
C ARG A 27 1.90 8.51 5.42
N ARG A 28 1.38 8.74 6.63
CA ARG A 28 0.00 9.14 6.89
C ARG A 28 -1.07 8.09 6.60
N CYS A 29 -0.72 6.82 6.39
CA CYS A 29 -1.70 5.73 6.26
C CYS A 29 -2.26 5.22 7.60
N GLY A 30 -1.77 5.72 8.75
CA GLY A 30 -2.31 5.41 10.09
C GLY A 30 -1.48 4.42 10.91
N LYS A 31 -0.20 4.19 10.62
CA LYS A 31 0.67 3.25 11.36
C LYS A 31 0.76 3.57 12.86
N SER A 32 1.02 4.84 13.20
CA SER A 32 1.12 5.27 14.61
C SER A 32 -0.19 5.06 15.36
N THR A 33 -1.34 5.30 14.72
CA THR A 33 -2.66 5.03 15.30
C THR A 33 -2.88 3.53 15.54
N ILE A 34 -2.35 2.66 14.66
CA ILE A 34 -2.39 1.20 14.91
C ILE A 34 -1.56 0.83 16.14
N PHE A 35 -0.45 1.52 16.42
CA PHE A 35 0.31 1.33 17.65
C PHE A 35 -0.50 1.76 18.89
N GLU A 36 -1.21 2.88 18.84
CA GLU A 36 -2.12 3.31 19.91
C GLU A 36 -3.22 2.24 20.16
N MET A 37 -3.80 1.67 19.08
CA MET A 37 -4.77 0.57 19.19
C MET A 37 -4.14 -0.71 19.76
N LEU A 38 -2.89 -1.01 19.42
CA LEU A 38 -2.16 -2.16 19.95
C LEU A 38 -1.86 -1.97 21.45
N GLU A 39 -1.49 -0.77 21.88
CA GLU A 39 -1.32 -0.43 23.29
C GLU A 39 -2.63 -0.65 24.07
N GLU A 40 -3.77 -0.15 23.55
CA GLU A 40 -5.10 -0.39 24.14
C GLU A 40 -5.42 -1.90 24.23
N GLU A 41 -5.09 -2.67 23.20
CA GLU A 41 -5.29 -4.12 23.18
C GLU A 41 -4.41 -4.85 24.22
N LEU A 42 -3.14 -4.47 24.37
CA LEU A 42 -2.23 -5.02 25.36
C LEU A 42 -2.73 -4.72 26.78
N LEU A 43 -3.16 -3.50 27.04
CA LEU A 43 -3.78 -3.10 28.32
C LEU A 43 -5.05 -3.95 28.59
N ARG A 44 -5.89 -4.16 27.59
CA ARG A 44 -7.10 -4.98 27.68
C ARG A 44 -6.79 -6.45 28.00
N ARG A 45 -5.63 -6.96 27.55
CA ARG A 45 -5.11 -8.31 27.87
C ARG A 45 -4.52 -8.38 29.27
N GLY A 46 -4.46 -7.28 30.01
CA GLY A 46 -3.95 -7.22 31.40
C GLY A 46 -2.47 -6.90 31.51
N VAL A 47 -1.82 -6.47 30.41
CA VAL A 47 -0.44 -5.97 30.46
C VAL A 47 -0.44 -4.64 31.25
N SER A 48 0.49 -4.49 32.20
CA SER A 48 0.65 -3.25 32.94
C SER A 48 1.24 -2.14 32.05
N ALA A 49 0.77 -0.91 32.17
CA ALA A 49 1.19 0.20 31.32
C ALA A 49 2.70 0.49 31.39
N ASP A 50 3.34 0.24 32.52
CA ASP A 50 4.78 0.42 32.72
C ASP A 50 5.64 -0.63 31.97
N HIS A 51 5.03 -1.74 31.53
CA HIS A 51 5.65 -2.77 30.67
C HIS A 51 5.51 -2.45 29.19
N ILE A 52 4.73 -1.44 28.80
CA ILE A 52 4.57 -1.01 27.41
C ILE A 52 5.44 0.23 27.18
N ILE A 53 6.47 0.08 26.35
CA ILE A 53 7.45 1.12 26.08
C ILE A 53 7.25 1.62 24.66
N CYS A 54 6.66 2.81 24.52
CA CYS A 54 6.42 3.49 23.26
C CYS A 54 7.52 4.52 22.98
N LYS A 55 8.15 4.44 21.81
CA LYS A 55 9.14 5.41 21.33
C LYS A 55 8.84 5.82 19.91
N ARG A 56 8.74 7.13 19.66
CA ARG A 56 8.53 7.70 18.31
C ARG A 56 9.77 8.48 17.89
N TYR A 57 10.55 7.94 16.96
CA TYR A 57 11.86 8.48 16.57
C TYR A 57 11.80 9.73 15.67
N THR A 58 10.64 10.34 15.53
CA THR A 58 10.43 11.65 14.88
C THR A 58 10.11 12.76 15.87
N GLU A 59 10.09 12.51 17.17
CA GLU A 59 9.82 13.50 18.23
C GLU A 59 11.02 14.40 18.48
N MET A 60 10.75 15.63 18.94
CA MET A 60 11.78 16.67 19.10
C MET A 60 12.74 16.43 20.27
N ASP A 61 12.32 15.62 21.24
CA ASP A 61 13.14 15.23 22.40
C ASP A 61 14.15 14.13 22.06
N ILE A 62 14.02 13.49 20.89
CA ILE A 62 14.96 12.50 20.39
C ILE A 62 15.97 13.20 19.49
N PRO A 63 17.30 13.11 19.80
CA PRO A 63 18.33 13.72 18.97
C PRO A 63 18.32 13.17 17.53
N GLU A 64 18.40 14.06 16.52
CA GLU A 64 18.51 13.65 15.12
C GLU A 64 19.69 12.71 14.82
N SER A 65 20.71 12.72 15.70
CA SER A 65 21.93 11.91 15.58
C SER A 65 21.93 10.66 16.46
N ILE A 66 20.76 10.24 17.00
CA ILE A 66 20.70 9.04 17.83
C ILE A 66 21.23 7.83 17.07
N THR A 67 22.12 7.09 17.68
CA THR A 67 22.71 5.87 17.11
C THR A 67 21.93 4.63 17.54
N ALA A 68 22.03 3.54 16.77
CA ALA A 68 21.43 2.25 17.14
C ALA A 68 21.89 1.76 18.53
N LYS A 69 23.16 2.05 18.91
CA LYS A 69 23.68 1.71 20.24
C LYS A 69 23.00 2.51 21.36
N GLN A 70 22.82 3.82 21.18
CA GLN A 70 22.11 4.66 22.16
C GLN A 70 20.67 4.24 22.31
N MET A 71 19.96 3.97 21.18
CA MET A 71 18.61 3.41 21.20
C MET A 71 18.55 2.12 22.02
N TYR A 72 19.48 1.18 21.76
CA TYR A 72 19.56 -0.07 22.52
C TYR A 72 19.75 0.16 24.01
N ASP A 73 20.71 1.02 24.39
CA ASP A 73 21.02 1.31 25.81
C ASP A 73 19.85 1.96 26.53
N GLU A 74 19.16 2.93 25.87
CA GLU A 74 17.95 3.57 26.41
C GLU A 74 16.82 2.56 26.64
N LEU A 75 16.59 1.64 25.69
CA LEU A 75 15.57 0.60 25.82
C LEU A 75 15.92 -0.39 26.94
N MET A 76 17.19 -0.81 27.06
CA MET A 76 17.62 -1.67 28.16
C MET A 76 17.44 -1.02 29.53
N VAL A 77 17.72 0.29 29.65
CA VAL A 77 17.44 1.04 30.89
C VAL A 77 15.94 1.13 31.17
N ALA A 78 15.13 1.37 30.13
CA ALA A 78 13.68 1.47 30.29
C ALA A 78 13.00 0.15 30.70
N MET A 79 13.60 -0.99 30.34
CA MET A 79 13.14 -2.34 30.69
C MET A 79 13.70 -2.84 32.05
N ALA A 80 14.69 -2.14 32.63
CA ALA A 80 15.37 -2.64 33.83
C ALA A 80 14.35 -2.95 34.94
N ASP A 81 14.49 -4.10 35.56
CA ASP A 81 13.68 -4.60 36.69
C ASP A 81 12.18 -4.82 36.40
N LYS A 82 11.76 -4.81 35.10
CA LYS A 82 10.35 -4.94 34.73
C LYS A 82 9.91 -6.34 34.26
N GLY A 83 10.86 -7.24 33.96
CA GLY A 83 10.52 -8.52 33.31
C GLY A 83 10.11 -8.33 31.86
N HIS A 84 9.11 -9.08 31.39
CA HIS A 84 8.66 -9.03 29.99
C HIS A 84 8.07 -7.67 29.61
N CYS A 85 8.61 -7.06 28.57
CA CYS A 85 8.19 -5.74 28.06
C CYS A 85 7.75 -5.77 26.61
N TYR A 86 6.86 -4.86 26.23
CA TYR A 86 6.37 -4.65 24.86
C TYR A 86 6.97 -3.35 24.31
N LEU A 87 7.77 -3.44 23.27
CA LEU A 87 8.48 -2.31 22.66
C LEU A 87 7.76 -1.88 21.39
N LEU A 88 7.13 -0.71 21.39
CA LEU A 88 6.45 -0.11 20.26
C LEU A 88 7.31 1.02 19.69
N LEU A 89 8.10 0.74 18.66
CA LEU A 89 9.13 1.61 18.10
C LEU A 89 8.65 2.21 16.77
N ASP A 90 8.15 3.45 16.82
CA ASP A 90 7.53 4.12 15.67
C ASP A 90 8.58 4.88 14.82
N GLU A 91 8.48 4.74 13.47
CA GLU A 91 9.36 5.31 12.45
C GLU A 91 10.84 4.91 12.65
N ILE A 92 11.09 3.63 12.92
CA ILE A 92 12.41 3.07 13.27
C ILE A 92 13.49 3.34 12.22
N GLN A 93 13.12 3.55 10.94
CA GLN A 93 14.06 3.81 9.85
C GLN A 93 14.79 5.17 9.97
N GLU A 94 14.41 6.03 10.90
CA GLU A 94 15.15 7.26 11.20
C GLU A 94 16.49 6.94 11.88
N ILE A 95 16.67 5.74 12.46
CA ILE A 95 17.90 5.30 13.12
C ILE A 95 18.71 4.41 12.19
N THR A 96 19.92 4.85 11.84
CA THR A 96 20.81 4.04 11.01
C THR A 96 21.33 2.82 11.78
N GLY A 97 21.15 1.60 11.21
CA GLY A 97 21.61 0.35 11.82
C GLY A 97 20.71 -0.16 12.94
N TRP A 98 19.48 0.32 13.01
CA TRP A 98 18.46 -0.13 13.99
C TRP A 98 18.27 -1.65 14.00
N GLU A 99 18.44 -2.31 12.86
CA GLU A 99 18.27 -3.75 12.70
C GLU A 99 19.18 -4.55 13.66
N ARG A 100 20.40 -4.07 13.84
CA ARG A 100 21.38 -4.69 14.76
C ARG A 100 20.94 -4.55 16.21
N ALA A 101 20.42 -3.38 16.59
CA ALA A 101 19.93 -3.14 17.95
C ALA A 101 18.69 -4.00 18.24
N VAL A 102 17.72 -4.04 17.31
CA VAL A 102 16.52 -4.88 17.44
C VAL A 102 16.87 -6.36 17.50
N ASN A 103 17.82 -6.83 16.69
CA ASN A 103 18.28 -8.22 16.76
C ASN A 103 18.89 -8.54 18.13
N SER A 104 19.70 -7.63 18.69
CA SER A 104 20.28 -7.78 20.04
C SER A 104 19.22 -7.80 21.14
N LEU A 105 18.13 -7.01 21.00
CA LEU A 105 16.98 -7.05 21.91
C LEU A 105 16.29 -8.41 21.87
N LEU A 106 16.05 -8.98 20.67
CA LEU A 106 15.45 -10.30 20.52
C LEU A 106 16.30 -11.44 21.12
N GLU A 107 17.61 -11.27 21.17
CA GLU A 107 18.54 -12.30 21.69
C GLU A 107 18.80 -12.17 23.19
N GLY A 108 18.80 -10.96 23.70
CA GLY A 108 19.30 -10.67 25.04
C GLY A 108 18.29 -10.07 26.01
N ALA A 109 17.11 -9.71 25.57
CA ALA A 109 16.09 -9.08 26.39
C ALA A 109 14.78 -9.90 26.42
N ASP A 110 14.07 -9.83 27.53
CA ASP A 110 12.70 -10.38 27.64
C ASP A 110 11.71 -9.34 27.09
N ALA A 111 11.62 -9.26 25.75
CA ALA A 111 10.84 -8.22 25.09
C ALA A 111 10.13 -8.72 23.84
N ASP A 112 8.89 -8.25 23.66
CA ASP A 112 8.12 -8.37 22.45
C ASP A 112 8.23 -7.10 21.61
N VAL A 113 8.75 -7.19 20.37
CA VAL A 113 9.20 -6.02 19.60
C VAL A 113 8.29 -5.76 18.40
N TYR A 114 7.79 -4.53 18.34
CA TYR A 114 6.96 -3.99 17.25
C TYR A 114 7.64 -2.76 16.68
N VAL A 115 7.75 -2.69 15.36
CA VAL A 115 8.35 -1.55 14.68
C VAL A 115 7.44 -1.03 13.58
N THR A 116 7.42 0.28 13.38
CA THR A 116 6.78 0.85 12.20
C THR A 116 7.79 1.56 11.31
N GLY A 117 7.41 1.74 10.05
CA GLY A 117 8.15 2.61 9.16
C GLY A 117 7.49 2.86 7.81
N SER A 118 7.96 3.92 7.17
CA SER A 118 7.48 4.37 5.87
C SER A 118 8.40 3.97 4.71
N ASN A 119 9.23 2.93 4.87
CA ASN A 119 10.16 2.45 3.86
C ASN A 119 9.95 0.96 3.56
N TYR A 120 9.75 0.63 2.29
CA TYR A 120 9.58 -0.75 1.81
C TYR A 120 10.77 -1.68 2.14
N LYS A 121 11.96 -1.11 2.38
CA LYS A 121 13.10 -1.91 2.88
C LYS A 121 12.77 -2.69 4.15
N LEU A 122 11.85 -2.18 4.98
CA LEU A 122 11.33 -2.87 6.16
C LEU A 122 10.54 -4.15 5.81
N MET A 123 10.13 -4.31 4.55
CA MET A 123 9.42 -5.50 4.05
C MET A 123 10.25 -6.30 3.05
N SER A 124 11.44 -5.82 2.71
CA SER A 124 12.30 -6.46 1.71
C SER A 124 13.16 -7.58 2.31
N GLY A 125 13.64 -8.48 1.46
CA GLY A 125 14.58 -9.54 1.85
C GLY A 125 15.89 -9.04 2.46
N GLU A 126 16.26 -7.74 2.33
CA GLU A 126 17.42 -7.17 3.00
C GLU A 126 17.30 -7.28 4.53
N ILE A 127 16.11 -7.06 5.09
CA ILE A 127 15.82 -7.25 6.52
C ILE A 127 15.97 -8.70 6.97
N SER A 128 15.62 -9.65 6.10
CA SER A 128 15.79 -11.07 6.38
C SER A 128 17.25 -11.43 6.74
N THR A 129 18.21 -10.76 6.12
CA THR A 129 19.64 -10.98 6.42
C THR A 129 20.02 -10.48 7.82
N TYR A 130 19.48 -9.35 8.26
CA TYR A 130 19.80 -8.75 9.56
C TYR A 130 19.02 -9.39 10.70
N LEU A 131 17.74 -9.65 10.52
CA LEU A 131 16.87 -10.26 11.53
C LEU A 131 16.83 -11.80 11.44
N THR A 132 17.65 -12.39 10.59
CA THR A 132 17.81 -13.85 10.44
C THR A 132 16.49 -14.61 10.26
N GLY A 133 15.52 -13.99 9.55
CA GLY A 133 14.19 -14.56 9.34
C GLY A 133 13.23 -14.46 10.54
N ARG A 134 13.64 -13.82 11.65
CA ARG A 134 12.83 -13.66 12.86
C ARG A 134 11.95 -12.40 12.80
N TYR A 135 11.12 -12.27 11.79
CA TYR A 135 10.17 -11.17 11.68
C TYR A 135 8.91 -11.57 10.92
N VAL A 136 7.86 -10.81 11.12
CA VAL A 136 6.63 -10.83 10.31
C VAL A 136 6.33 -9.42 9.83
N SER A 137 6.02 -9.28 8.54
CA SER A 137 5.69 -7.99 7.95
C SER A 137 4.19 -7.88 7.71
N ILE A 138 3.61 -6.79 8.20
CA ILE A 138 2.19 -6.46 8.09
C ILE A 138 2.10 -5.16 7.26
N PRO A 139 1.71 -5.24 5.98
CA PRO A 139 1.57 -4.05 5.14
C PRO A 139 0.38 -3.20 5.61
N VAL A 140 0.62 -1.89 5.82
CA VAL A 140 -0.42 -0.94 6.20
C VAL A 140 -0.75 -0.07 4.99
N TYR A 141 -1.96 -0.26 4.47
CA TYR A 141 -2.51 0.52 3.36
C TYR A 141 -3.29 1.74 3.87
N THR A 142 -3.60 2.69 2.99
CA THR A 142 -4.65 3.69 3.21
C THR A 142 -5.99 2.98 3.44
N LEU A 143 -7.03 3.66 3.89
CA LEU A 143 -8.31 3.03 4.21
C LEU A 143 -8.86 2.23 3.01
N SER A 144 -9.39 1.05 3.28
CA SER A 144 -10.31 0.35 2.37
C SER A 144 -11.63 1.11 2.29
N PHE A 145 -12.48 0.80 1.30
CA PHE A 145 -13.80 1.43 1.26
C PHE A 145 -14.66 1.05 2.48
N ARG A 146 -14.54 -0.16 3.02
CA ARG A 146 -15.20 -0.57 4.26
C ARG A 146 -14.76 0.31 5.43
N GLU A 147 -13.45 0.46 5.65
CA GLU A 147 -12.92 1.34 6.69
C GLU A 147 -13.31 2.81 6.45
N TYR A 148 -13.34 3.26 5.18
CA TYR A 148 -13.79 4.61 4.83
C TYR A 148 -15.24 4.87 5.28
N LEU A 149 -16.13 3.89 5.11
CA LEU A 149 -17.51 3.98 5.61
C LEU A 149 -17.55 4.11 7.14
N ASP A 150 -16.71 3.35 7.87
CA ASP A 150 -16.62 3.46 9.33
C ASP A 150 -16.12 4.85 9.76
N PHE A 151 -15.16 5.43 9.02
CA PHE A 151 -14.67 6.80 9.25
C PHE A 151 -15.70 7.87 8.92
N LYS A 152 -16.69 7.56 8.09
CA LYS A 152 -17.80 8.43 7.68
C LYS A 152 -19.15 8.02 8.32
N ALA A 153 -19.14 7.29 9.41
CA ALA A 153 -20.37 6.77 10.05
C ALA A 153 -21.38 7.87 10.39
N ASP A 154 -20.94 9.08 10.73
CA ASP A 154 -21.78 10.23 11.03
C ASP A 154 -22.17 11.06 9.79
N SER A 155 -21.78 10.61 8.57
CA SER A 155 -22.12 11.31 7.33
C SER A 155 -23.58 11.13 6.96
N THR A 156 -24.19 12.17 6.41
CA THR A 156 -25.56 12.11 5.84
C THR A 156 -25.59 11.62 4.40
N LEU A 157 -24.42 11.38 3.79
CA LEU A 157 -24.28 10.90 2.43
C LEU A 157 -24.69 9.43 2.31
N THR A 158 -25.25 9.07 1.18
CA THR A 158 -25.54 7.68 0.83
C THR A 158 -24.21 6.92 0.55
N ARG A 159 -24.25 5.58 0.62
CA ARG A 159 -23.08 4.75 0.27
C ARG A 159 -22.55 5.01 -1.14
N LYS A 160 -23.44 5.32 -2.08
CA LYS A 160 -23.07 5.64 -3.46
C LYS A 160 -22.30 6.96 -3.53
N GLU A 161 -22.76 7.99 -2.84
CA GLU A 161 -22.06 9.27 -2.73
C GLU A 161 -20.72 9.12 -2.01
N LEU A 162 -20.65 8.30 -0.95
CA LEU A 162 -19.41 7.98 -0.25
C LEU A 162 -18.44 7.17 -1.13
N LEU A 163 -18.93 6.31 -2.02
CA LEU A 163 -18.09 5.65 -3.02
C LEU A 163 -17.51 6.65 -4.02
N GLU A 164 -18.32 7.59 -4.49
CA GLU A 164 -17.86 8.68 -5.39
C GLU A 164 -16.79 9.55 -4.71
N GLU A 165 -16.98 9.89 -3.41
CA GLU A 165 -15.96 10.57 -2.61
C GLU A 165 -14.69 9.74 -2.50
N TYR A 166 -14.80 8.44 -2.18
CA TYR A 166 -13.66 7.54 -2.04
C TYR A 166 -12.86 7.39 -3.34
N ILE A 167 -13.54 7.23 -4.47
CA ILE A 167 -12.89 7.19 -5.80
C ILE A 167 -12.15 8.49 -6.08
N ARG A 168 -12.70 9.63 -5.65
CA ARG A 168 -12.18 10.95 -5.93
C ARG A 168 -11.10 11.42 -4.96
N PHE A 169 -11.28 11.17 -3.68
CA PHE A 169 -10.44 11.70 -2.61
C PHE A 169 -9.55 10.65 -1.94
N GLY A 170 -9.73 9.38 -2.29
CA GLY A 170 -8.93 8.27 -1.78
C GLY A 170 -9.23 7.92 -0.33
N GLY A 171 -8.33 7.11 0.24
CA GLY A 171 -8.45 6.53 1.57
C GLY A 171 -7.41 7.03 2.58
N PHE A 172 -6.76 8.18 2.41
CA PHE A 172 -5.94 8.72 3.49
C PHE A 172 -6.81 9.04 4.70
N PRO A 173 -6.48 8.52 5.92
CA PRO A 173 -7.31 8.72 7.12
C PRO A 173 -7.63 10.20 7.40
N ILE A 174 -6.68 11.10 7.22
CA ILE A 174 -6.88 12.54 7.44
C ILE A 174 -7.96 13.12 6.53
N ILE A 175 -8.12 12.59 5.32
CA ILE A 175 -9.16 13.04 4.38
C ILE A 175 -10.52 12.47 4.79
N ALA A 176 -10.58 11.21 5.24
CA ALA A 176 -11.82 10.59 5.68
C ALA A 176 -12.36 11.20 6.99
N LEU A 177 -11.50 11.62 7.91
CA LEU A 177 -11.88 12.21 9.20
C LEU A 177 -12.53 13.60 9.11
N SER A 178 -12.40 14.27 7.98
CA SER A 178 -12.81 15.68 7.85
C SER A 178 -13.70 15.88 6.63
N GLN A 179 -14.50 16.94 6.68
CA GLN A 179 -15.29 17.40 5.54
C GLN A 179 -14.51 18.49 4.81
N TYR A 180 -13.65 18.09 3.89
CA TYR A 180 -12.92 19.02 3.05
C TYR A 180 -13.63 19.19 1.69
N ASP A 181 -13.61 20.41 1.15
CA ASP A 181 -13.87 20.59 -0.25
C ASP A 181 -12.75 19.95 -1.11
N ALA A 182 -12.98 19.83 -2.41
CA ALA A 182 -12.04 19.17 -3.31
C ALA A 182 -10.67 19.86 -3.34
N GLN A 183 -10.63 21.19 -3.26
CA GLN A 183 -9.39 21.97 -3.30
C GLN A 183 -8.54 21.69 -2.06
N ASN A 184 -9.14 21.76 -0.89
CA ASN A 184 -8.45 21.53 0.38
C ASN A 184 -8.00 20.07 0.52
N ALA A 185 -8.84 19.11 0.11
CA ALA A 185 -8.46 17.69 0.12
C ALA A 185 -7.22 17.45 -0.74
N TYR A 186 -7.19 17.93 -1.97
CA TYR A 186 -6.04 17.77 -2.85
C TYR A 186 -4.80 18.54 -2.39
N GLN A 187 -4.97 19.69 -1.74
CA GLN A 187 -3.85 20.42 -1.13
C GLN A 187 -3.19 19.60 0.00
N ILE A 188 -3.98 18.94 0.83
CA ILE A 188 -3.46 18.05 1.89
C ILE A 188 -2.72 16.85 1.28
N VAL A 189 -3.31 16.19 0.28
CA VAL A 189 -2.68 15.05 -0.41
C VAL A 189 -1.38 15.46 -1.10
N ASN A 190 -1.33 16.63 -1.74
CA ASN A 190 -0.11 17.21 -2.29
C ASN A 190 0.95 17.42 -1.20
N GLY A 191 0.56 17.93 -0.04
CA GLY A 191 1.45 18.08 1.12
C GLY A 191 2.03 16.75 1.59
N ILE A 192 1.22 15.68 1.62
CA ILE A 192 1.68 14.32 1.93
C ILE A 192 2.69 13.86 0.87
N TYR A 193 2.35 13.96 -0.41
CA TYR A 193 3.23 13.58 -1.52
C TYR A 193 4.58 14.30 -1.45
N HIS A 194 4.58 15.63 -1.32
CA HIS A 194 5.82 16.40 -1.23
C HIS A 194 6.66 16.03 0.02
N THR A 195 6.02 15.71 1.14
CA THR A 195 6.71 15.24 2.33
C THR A 195 7.40 13.90 2.07
N VAL A 196 6.70 12.94 1.47
CA VAL A 196 7.26 11.63 1.11
C VAL A 196 8.43 11.79 0.13
N VAL A 197 8.22 12.56 -0.95
CA VAL A 197 9.26 12.78 -1.96
C VAL A 197 10.49 13.46 -1.37
N SER A 198 10.33 14.54 -0.59
CA SER A 198 11.46 15.30 -0.06
C SER A 198 12.25 14.52 1.00
N ARG A 199 11.57 13.87 1.95
CA ARG A 199 12.22 13.17 3.08
C ARG A 199 12.70 11.77 2.69
N ASP A 200 11.82 10.98 2.06
CA ASP A 200 12.07 9.55 1.87
C ASP A 200 12.80 9.25 0.54
N ILE A 201 12.78 10.18 -0.42
CA ILE A 201 13.42 9.99 -1.72
C ILE A 201 14.57 10.98 -1.91
N VAL A 202 14.29 12.28 -2.04
CA VAL A 202 15.29 13.29 -2.44
C VAL A 202 16.43 13.40 -1.41
N LYS A 203 16.11 13.56 -0.13
CA LYS A 203 17.12 13.65 0.96
C LYS A 203 17.96 12.36 1.06
N ARG A 204 17.30 11.19 0.95
CA ARG A 204 17.96 9.89 1.11
C ARG A 204 18.87 9.52 -0.08
N HIS A 205 18.45 9.81 -1.31
CA HIS A 205 19.15 9.42 -2.53
C HIS A 205 19.96 10.55 -3.18
N ARG A 206 19.96 11.75 -2.56
CA ARG A 206 20.71 12.93 -3.03
C ARG A 206 20.48 13.23 -4.51
N ILE A 207 19.17 13.35 -4.90
CA ILE A 207 18.79 13.59 -6.29
C ILE A 207 19.20 15.00 -6.72
N ASN A 208 20.16 15.10 -7.66
CA ASN A 208 20.67 16.38 -8.16
C ASN A 208 19.78 17.00 -9.26
N LYS A 209 18.99 16.17 -9.99
CA LYS A 209 18.12 16.61 -11.09
C LYS A 209 16.65 16.41 -10.71
N GLN A 210 16.18 17.21 -9.77
CA GLN A 210 14.83 17.07 -9.22
C GLN A 210 13.74 17.28 -10.28
N ASP A 211 13.91 18.25 -11.19
CA ASP A 211 12.96 18.52 -12.28
C ASP A 211 12.78 17.32 -13.23
N LEU A 212 13.83 16.55 -13.45
CA LEU A 212 13.78 15.33 -14.24
C LEU A 212 13.07 14.20 -13.49
N PHE A 213 13.36 14.07 -12.20
CA PHE A 213 12.65 13.12 -11.33
C PHE A 213 11.15 13.41 -11.30
N ASP A 214 10.73 14.66 -11.08
CA ASP A 214 9.33 15.08 -11.03
C ASP A 214 8.59 14.78 -12.36
N ARG A 215 9.24 14.92 -13.51
CA ARG A 215 8.67 14.55 -14.81
C ARG A 215 8.49 13.05 -14.97
N VAL A 216 9.46 12.26 -14.54
CA VAL A 216 9.33 10.78 -14.53
C VAL A 216 8.18 10.37 -13.65
N VAL A 217 8.07 10.93 -12.44
CA VAL A 217 6.96 10.66 -11.52
C VAL A 217 5.62 11.02 -12.15
N LYS A 218 5.53 12.21 -12.76
CA LYS A 218 4.30 12.63 -13.44
C LYS A 218 3.90 11.66 -14.55
N PHE A 219 4.85 11.22 -15.38
CA PHE A 219 4.60 10.20 -16.40
C PHE A 219 4.05 8.90 -15.81
N ILE A 220 4.66 8.41 -14.72
CA ILE A 220 4.22 7.18 -14.05
C ILE A 220 2.78 7.33 -13.55
N ILE A 221 2.46 8.44 -12.88
CA ILE A 221 1.13 8.69 -12.31
C ILE A 221 0.06 8.84 -13.41
N GLU A 222 0.39 9.48 -14.53
CA GLU A 222 -0.49 9.56 -15.71
C GLU A 222 -0.81 8.18 -16.30
N ASN A 223 0.14 7.25 -16.22
CA ASN A 223 0.05 5.93 -16.83
C ASN A 223 -0.25 4.79 -15.83
N VAL A 224 -0.73 5.12 -14.63
CA VAL A 224 -1.22 4.12 -13.67
C VAL A 224 -2.29 3.25 -14.32
N GLY A 225 -2.19 1.93 -14.13
CA GLY A 225 -3.04 0.94 -14.78
C GLY A 225 -2.67 0.62 -16.23
N LYS A 226 -1.67 1.29 -16.81
CA LYS A 226 -1.17 0.97 -18.15
C LYS A 226 0.21 0.32 -18.10
N THR A 227 0.47 -0.56 -19.03
CA THR A 227 1.81 -1.14 -19.21
C THR A 227 2.76 -0.10 -19.81
N PHE A 228 3.91 0.09 -19.18
CA PHE A 228 5.01 0.87 -19.75
C PHE A 228 6.37 0.25 -19.40
N SER A 229 7.42 0.73 -20.01
CA SER A 229 8.78 0.30 -19.73
C SER A 229 9.68 1.51 -19.46
N ALA A 230 10.80 1.31 -18.78
CA ALA A 230 11.79 2.36 -18.60
C ALA A 230 12.30 2.91 -19.95
N ASN A 231 12.32 2.07 -20.98
CA ASN A 231 12.64 2.50 -22.35
C ASN A 231 11.59 3.45 -22.93
N SER A 232 10.29 3.18 -22.72
CA SER A 232 9.23 4.07 -23.20
C SER A 232 9.26 5.43 -22.50
N ILE A 233 9.55 5.48 -21.20
CA ILE A 233 9.76 6.72 -20.45
C ILE A 233 10.98 7.48 -21.02
N SER A 234 12.10 6.79 -21.24
CA SER A 234 13.30 7.39 -21.80
C SER A 234 13.06 7.99 -23.18
N THR A 235 12.30 7.28 -24.03
CA THR A 235 11.93 7.74 -25.37
C THR A 235 11.01 8.97 -25.31
N PHE A 236 10.01 8.96 -24.42
CA PHE A 236 9.14 10.10 -24.19
C PHE A 236 9.95 11.34 -23.75
N LEU A 237 10.83 11.22 -22.78
CA LEU A 237 11.67 12.34 -22.30
C LEU A 237 12.65 12.84 -23.35
N LYS A 238 13.16 11.95 -24.21
CA LYS A 238 13.99 12.34 -25.36
C LYS A 238 13.20 13.19 -26.37
N SER A 239 11.93 12.90 -26.60
CA SER A 239 11.07 13.73 -27.46
C SER A 239 10.84 15.13 -26.88
N GLU A 240 10.95 15.30 -25.57
CA GLU A 240 10.95 16.58 -24.87
C GLU A 240 12.35 17.25 -24.78
N HIS A 241 13.32 16.79 -25.58
CA HIS A 241 14.72 17.25 -25.57
C HIS A 241 15.44 17.05 -24.23
N ARG A 242 15.02 16.07 -23.42
CA ARG A 242 15.66 15.71 -22.16
C ARG A 242 16.29 14.33 -22.23
N LYS A 243 17.57 14.25 -21.85
CA LYS A 243 18.29 12.99 -21.82
C LYS A 243 18.26 12.40 -20.40
N VAL A 244 17.68 11.21 -20.28
CA VAL A 244 17.72 10.39 -19.07
C VAL A 244 18.14 8.97 -19.45
N SER A 245 19.00 8.37 -18.64
CA SER A 245 19.37 6.97 -18.84
C SER A 245 18.26 6.04 -18.36
N VAL A 246 18.12 4.90 -19.00
CA VAL A 246 17.15 3.86 -18.59
C VAL A 246 17.44 3.41 -17.15
N GLU A 247 18.70 3.32 -16.77
CA GLU A 247 19.12 3.01 -15.40
C GLU A 247 18.61 4.03 -14.36
N SER A 248 18.68 5.33 -14.67
CA SER A 248 18.12 6.37 -13.81
C SER A 248 16.60 6.22 -13.62
N ILE A 249 15.89 5.81 -14.67
CA ILE A 249 14.43 5.57 -14.58
C ILE A 249 14.14 4.38 -13.68
N TYR A 250 14.88 3.27 -13.81
CA TYR A 250 14.74 2.13 -12.90
C TYR A 250 15.05 2.51 -11.45
N ASN A 251 16.04 3.37 -11.21
CA ASN A 251 16.32 3.88 -9.87
C ASN A 251 15.15 4.71 -9.34
N TYR A 252 14.54 5.57 -10.16
CA TYR A 252 13.38 6.38 -9.75
C TYR A 252 12.16 5.51 -9.44
N LEU A 253 11.86 4.50 -10.26
CA LEU A 253 10.80 3.53 -10.00
C LEU A 253 11.03 2.83 -8.66
N ARG A 254 12.23 2.29 -8.44
CA ARG A 254 12.59 1.62 -7.19
C ARG A 254 12.48 2.55 -5.97
N TRP A 255 12.85 3.82 -6.08
CA TRP A 255 12.72 4.76 -4.96
C TRP A 255 11.28 5.13 -4.65
N LEU A 256 10.43 5.24 -5.67
CA LEU A 256 8.99 5.45 -5.50
C LEU A 256 8.32 4.23 -4.83
N GLU A 257 8.73 3.03 -5.23
CA GLU A 257 8.31 1.78 -4.59
C GLU A 257 8.79 1.72 -3.13
N GLN A 258 10.06 2.02 -2.88
CA GLN A 258 10.63 2.05 -1.52
C GLN A 258 9.94 3.06 -0.60
N ALA A 259 9.41 4.14 -1.14
CA ALA A 259 8.62 5.14 -0.41
C ALA A 259 7.12 4.79 -0.35
N PHE A 260 6.71 3.61 -0.83
CA PHE A 260 5.30 3.18 -0.94
C PHE A 260 4.41 4.13 -1.74
N ILE A 261 4.94 4.92 -2.67
CA ILE A 261 4.13 5.75 -3.56
C ILE A 261 3.47 4.88 -4.64
N ILE A 262 4.24 3.91 -5.17
CA ILE A 262 3.77 2.97 -6.17
C ILE A 262 3.98 1.51 -5.73
N TYR A 263 3.16 0.63 -6.28
CA TYR A 263 3.27 -0.82 -6.16
C TYR A 263 3.39 -1.44 -7.54
N PRO A 264 4.43 -2.23 -7.82
CA PRO A 264 4.53 -2.98 -9.06
C PRO A 264 3.50 -4.11 -9.09
N CYS A 265 2.96 -4.37 -10.28
CA CYS A 265 2.12 -5.51 -10.57
C CYS A 265 2.73 -6.24 -11.76
N GLU A 266 3.36 -7.38 -11.48
CA GLU A 266 4.04 -8.22 -12.47
C GLU A 266 3.03 -8.90 -13.40
N ARG A 267 3.48 -9.34 -14.56
CA ARG A 267 2.65 -10.10 -15.50
C ARG A 267 2.77 -11.60 -15.26
N TYR A 268 1.65 -12.27 -15.35
CA TYR A 268 1.54 -13.72 -15.26
C TYR A 268 1.03 -14.31 -16.58
N ASP A 269 1.81 -15.17 -17.22
CA ASP A 269 1.40 -15.90 -18.40
C ASP A 269 0.53 -17.09 -17.98
N LEU A 270 -0.75 -17.05 -18.35
CA LEU A 270 -1.73 -18.09 -18.00
C LEU A 270 -1.46 -19.41 -18.72
N GLN A 271 -0.91 -19.38 -19.92
CA GLN A 271 -0.57 -20.57 -20.71
C GLN A 271 0.76 -21.17 -20.24
N GLY A 272 1.80 -20.34 -20.14
CA GLY A 272 3.13 -20.76 -19.69
C GLY A 272 3.25 -20.94 -18.19
N LYS A 273 2.24 -20.54 -17.40
CA LYS A 273 2.19 -20.59 -15.93
C LYS A 273 3.44 -20.00 -15.28
N SER A 274 3.91 -18.87 -15.79
CA SER A 274 5.14 -18.23 -15.36
C SER A 274 5.00 -16.72 -15.21
N ILE A 275 5.74 -16.15 -14.24
CA ILE A 275 5.83 -14.70 -14.06
C ILE A 275 6.76 -14.13 -15.14
N LEU A 276 6.31 -13.09 -15.83
CA LEU A 276 7.05 -12.39 -16.86
C LEU A 276 7.76 -11.17 -16.27
N LYS A 277 9.05 -11.01 -16.51
CA LYS A 277 9.88 -9.93 -15.98
C LYS A 277 9.82 -8.60 -16.77
N THR A 278 8.84 -8.44 -17.66
CA THR A 278 8.77 -7.27 -18.54
C THR A 278 7.35 -6.75 -18.65
N GLN A 279 7.23 -5.44 -18.87
CA GLN A 279 5.92 -4.77 -19.06
C GLN A 279 5.01 -4.84 -17.83
N GLU A 280 5.54 -4.49 -16.66
CA GLU A 280 4.78 -4.35 -15.44
C GLU A 280 3.81 -3.17 -15.52
N LYS A 281 2.70 -3.26 -14.78
CA LYS A 281 1.89 -2.09 -14.44
C LYS A 281 2.30 -1.58 -13.05
N TYR A 282 2.00 -0.32 -12.80
CA TYR A 282 2.21 0.26 -11.47
C TYR A 282 0.90 0.87 -10.98
N TYR A 283 0.62 0.66 -9.70
CA TYR A 283 -0.54 1.21 -9.01
C TYR A 283 -0.08 2.10 -7.86
N LEU A 284 -0.86 3.14 -7.56
CA LEU A 284 -0.55 4.10 -6.49
C LEU A 284 -0.99 3.54 -5.13
N ALA A 285 -0.31 3.95 -4.07
CA ALA A 285 -0.72 3.66 -2.71
C ALA A 285 -2.10 4.23 -2.35
N ASP A 286 -2.48 5.29 -3.06
CA ASP A 286 -3.79 5.93 -2.93
C ASP A 286 -4.17 6.65 -4.22
N VAL A 287 -5.41 6.48 -4.65
CA VAL A 287 -5.92 7.07 -5.89
C VAL A 287 -5.92 8.60 -5.87
N SER A 288 -6.05 9.21 -4.69
CA SER A 288 -6.03 10.67 -4.54
C SER A 288 -4.72 11.31 -4.99
N LEU A 289 -3.60 10.59 -4.92
CA LEU A 289 -2.30 11.05 -5.43
C LEU A 289 -2.37 11.40 -6.92
N LYS A 290 -3.13 10.62 -7.71
CA LYS A 290 -3.33 10.90 -9.14
C LYS A 290 -4.03 12.23 -9.36
N TYR A 291 -5.13 12.45 -8.66
CA TYR A 291 -5.94 13.65 -8.84
C TYR A 291 -5.31 14.90 -8.20
N ALA A 292 -4.61 14.73 -7.08
CA ALA A 292 -3.89 15.83 -6.46
C ALA A 292 -2.77 16.40 -7.35
N LEU A 293 -2.08 15.53 -8.10
CA LEU A 293 -0.94 15.92 -8.94
C LEU A 293 -1.32 16.33 -10.38
N LEU A 294 -2.41 15.75 -10.92
CA LEU A 294 -2.80 15.93 -12.33
C LEU A 294 -4.12 16.69 -12.50
N GLY A 295 -4.85 16.93 -11.42
CA GLY A 295 -6.23 17.40 -11.46
C GLY A 295 -7.23 16.28 -11.73
N TYR A 296 -8.46 16.44 -11.24
CA TYR A 296 -9.54 15.48 -11.46
C TYR A 296 -10.02 15.50 -12.91
N ASN A 297 -10.09 14.33 -13.54
CA ASN A 297 -10.63 14.17 -14.88
C ASN A 297 -11.37 12.82 -14.98
N ARG A 298 -12.62 12.83 -15.42
CA ARG A 298 -13.44 11.62 -15.61
C ARG A 298 -12.82 10.60 -16.57
N LYS A 299 -12.02 11.01 -17.54
CA LYS A 299 -11.29 10.11 -18.45
C LYS A 299 -10.24 9.24 -17.75
N MET A 300 -9.94 9.53 -16.49
CA MET A 300 -8.96 8.79 -15.69
C MET A 300 -9.62 7.76 -14.76
N LEU A 301 -10.95 7.57 -14.83
CA LEU A 301 -11.70 6.70 -13.91
C LEU A 301 -11.32 5.22 -14.07
N ASP A 302 -11.12 4.72 -15.30
CA ASP A 302 -10.75 3.31 -15.50
C ASP A 302 -9.50 2.93 -14.69
N GLY A 303 -8.40 3.67 -14.87
CA GLY A 303 -7.17 3.42 -14.11
C GLY A 303 -7.30 3.68 -12.60
N ALA A 304 -8.23 4.55 -12.17
CA ALA A 304 -8.51 4.75 -10.75
C ALA A 304 -9.28 3.56 -10.16
N MET A 305 -10.24 3.01 -10.89
CA MET A 305 -10.96 1.81 -10.50
C MET A 305 -10.04 0.59 -10.42
N GLU A 306 -9.20 0.38 -11.45
CA GLU A 306 -8.17 -0.68 -11.40
C GLU A 306 -7.29 -0.52 -10.15
N ASN A 307 -6.86 0.72 -9.83
CA ASN A 307 -6.03 0.98 -8.65
C ASN A 307 -6.75 0.61 -7.34
N ILE A 308 -8.02 0.95 -7.20
CA ILE A 308 -8.84 0.64 -6.02
C ILE A 308 -8.99 -0.89 -5.88
N VAL A 309 -9.33 -1.58 -6.98
CA VAL A 309 -9.47 -3.04 -7.00
C VAL A 309 -8.13 -3.72 -6.67
N PHE A 310 -7.02 -3.26 -7.26
CA PHE A 310 -5.69 -3.76 -6.95
C PHE A 310 -5.38 -3.68 -5.46
N LEU A 311 -5.57 -2.50 -4.85
CA LEU A 311 -5.31 -2.31 -3.43
C LEU A 311 -6.23 -3.18 -2.55
N GLU A 312 -7.48 -3.37 -2.94
CA GLU A 312 -8.41 -4.23 -2.19
C GLU A 312 -7.97 -5.69 -2.24
N LEU A 313 -7.55 -6.19 -3.39
CA LEU A 313 -6.98 -7.54 -3.54
C LEU A 313 -5.73 -7.71 -2.66
N LYS A 314 -4.83 -6.72 -2.66
CA LYS A 314 -3.62 -6.73 -1.82
C LYS A 314 -3.95 -6.70 -0.32
N ARG A 315 -4.92 -5.90 0.13
CA ARG A 315 -5.37 -5.84 1.53
C ARG A 315 -5.88 -7.19 2.03
N ARG A 316 -6.54 -7.96 1.16
CA ARG A 316 -7.05 -9.29 1.49
C ARG A 316 -5.99 -10.40 1.37
N GLY A 317 -4.73 -10.01 1.18
CA GLY A 317 -3.59 -10.94 1.18
C GLY A 317 -3.42 -11.74 -0.11
N TYR A 318 -4.00 -11.28 -1.23
CA TYR A 318 -3.73 -11.88 -2.53
C TYR A 318 -2.39 -11.42 -3.11
N ASP A 319 -1.67 -12.34 -3.73
CA ASP A 319 -0.65 -12.00 -4.70
C ASP A 319 -1.35 -11.66 -6.02
N VAL A 320 -1.09 -10.45 -6.52
CA VAL A 320 -1.84 -9.88 -7.65
C VAL A 320 -0.92 -9.71 -8.84
N TYR A 321 -1.36 -10.22 -9.98
CA TYR A 321 -0.65 -10.19 -11.25
C TYR A 321 -1.56 -9.68 -12.35
N ILE A 322 -0.98 -9.13 -13.42
CA ILE A 322 -1.67 -8.89 -14.68
C ILE A 322 -1.67 -10.17 -15.47
N GLY A 323 -2.85 -10.66 -15.84
CA GLY A 323 -2.98 -11.88 -16.63
C GLY A 323 -2.62 -11.63 -18.10
N LYS A 324 -1.81 -12.52 -18.67
CA LYS A 324 -1.61 -12.61 -20.12
C LYS A 324 -2.17 -13.94 -20.59
N ASN A 325 -3.17 -13.91 -21.48
CA ASN A 325 -3.71 -15.07 -22.16
C ASN A 325 -3.52 -14.90 -23.66
N ASP A 326 -2.44 -15.46 -24.20
CA ASP A 326 -1.96 -15.24 -25.57
C ASP A 326 -1.70 -13.74 -25.84
N THR A 327 -2.51 -13.10 -26.69
CA THR A 327 -2.44 -11.67 -27.02
C THR A 327 -3.34 -10.79 -26.13
N LYS A 328 -4.21 -11.42 -25.34
CA LYS A 328 -5.21 -10.74 -24.48
C LYS A 328 -4.68 -10.51 -23.10
N GLU A 329 -5.14 -9.42 -22.49
CA GLU A 329 -4.82 -9.04 -21.14
C GLU A 329 -6.04 -9.26 -20.23
N ILE A 330 -5.78 -9.77 -19.02
CA ILE A 330 -6.72 -9.82 -17.90
C ILE A 330 -6.17 -8.85 -16.86
N ASP A 331 -6.99 -7.90 -16.40
CA ASP A 331 -6.52 -6.88 -15.49
C ASP A 331 -5.88 -7.46 -14.25
N PHE A 332 -6.52 -8.46 -13.62
CA PHE A 332 -5.94 -9.12 -12.46
C PHE A 332 -6.14 -10.63 -12.45
N VAL A 333 -5.05 -11.32 -12.14
CA VAL A 333 -5.02 -12.69 -11.65
C VAL A 333 -4.58 -12.61 -10.19
N ALA A 334 -5.47 -12.88 -9.27
CA ALA A 334 -5.19 -12.80 -7.85
C ALA A 334 -5.15 -14.20 -7.22
N THR A 335 -4.07 -14.54 -6.52
CA THR A 335 -3.85 -15.85 -5.92
C THR A 335 -3.56 -15.71 -4.43
N ARG A 336 -4.15 -16.61 -3.62
CA ARG A 336 -3.92 -16.66 -2.18
C ARG A 336 -4.01 -18.12 -1.71
N ARG A 337 -2.90 -18.73 -1.32
CA ARG A 337 -2.82 -20.18 -1.04
C ARG A 337 -3.37 -21.00 -2.23
N ASP A 338 -4.45 -21.74 -2.03
CA ASP A 338 -5.11 -22.57 -3.05
C ASP A 338 -6.23 -21.81 -3.80
N GLU A 339 -6.52 -20.56 -3.43
CA GLU A 339 -7.53 -19.74 -4.07
C GLU A 339 -6.94 -18.96 -5.26
N ARG A 340 -7.75 -18.81 -6.27
CA ARG A 340 -7.47 -17.93 -7.43
C ARG A 340 -8.74 -17.29 -7.89
N ILE A 341 -8.68 -16.02 -8.26
CA ILE A 341 -9.77 -15.32 -8.94
C ILE A 341 -9.21 -14.51 -10.11
N TYR A 342 -10.07 -14.28 -11.09
CA TYR A 342 -9.80 -13.44 -12.24
C TYR A 342 -10.70 -12.22 -12.18
N VAL A 343 -10.16 -11.05 -12.38
CA VAL A 343 -10.91 -9.80 -12.29
C VAL A 343 -10.60 -8.92 -13.49
N GLN A 344 -11.67 -8.47 -14.14
CA GLN A 344 -11.63 -7.44 -15.16
C GLN A 344 -12.31 -6.19 -14.60
N VAL A 345 -11.84 -5.00 -14.94
CA VAL A 345 -12.35 -3.74 -14.37
C VAL A 345 -12.69 -2.76 -15.48
N CYS A 346 -13.93 -2.25 -15.49
CA CYS A 346 -14.36 -1.24 -16.45
C CYS A 346 -15.37 -0.27 -15.80
N VAL A 347 -15.43 0.96 -16.30
CA VAL A 347 -16.44 1.93 -15.83
C VAL A 347 -17.84 1.47 -16.21
N GLN A 348 -18.00 0.95 -17.42
CA GLN A 348 -19.21 0.31 -17.95
C GLN A 348 -18.82 -0.71 -19.01
N LEU A 349 -19.66 -1.72 -19.21
CA LEU A 349 -19.46 -2.67 -20.30
C LEU A 349 -19.57 -1.94 -21.65
N PRO A 350 -18.63 -2.18 -22.57
CA PRO A 350 -18.68 -1.54 -23.88
C PRO A 350 -19.84 -2.10 -24.71
N VAL A 351 -20.69 -1.22 -25.25
CA VAL A 351 -21.81 -1.62 -26.10
C VAL A 351 -21.30 -2.25 -27.39
N GLY A 352 -21.76 -3.48 -27.67
CA GLY A 352 -21.40 -4.19 -28.90
C GLY A 352 -19.99 -4.81 -28.91
N SER A 353 -19.35 -4.96 -27.75
CA SER A 353 -18.06 -5.62 -27.60
C SER A 353 -18.06 -6.53 -26.39
N ASP A 354 -17.76 -7.79 -26.59
CA ASP A 354 -17.64 -8.80 -25.52
C ASP A 354 -16.25 -8.80 -24.87
N ARG A 355 -15.45 -7.76 -25.06
CA ARG A 355 -14.03 -7.74 -24.70
C ARG A 355 -13.82 -8.12 -23.24
N GLU A 356 -14.54 -7.51 -22.30
CA GLU A 356 -14.32 -7.69 -20.87
C GLU A 356 -14.75 -9.11 -20.41
N VAL A 357 -15.90 -9.57 -20.88
CA VAL A 357 -16.42 -10.92 -20.60
C VAL A 357 -15.69 -11.97 -21.44
N GLY A 358 -15.47 -11.71 -22.73
CA GLY A 358 -14.86 -12.63 -23.66
C GLY A 358 -13.41 -13.01 -23.31
N ASN A 359 -12.62 -12.07 -22.79
CA ASN A 359 -11.26 -12.37 -22.31
C ASN A 359 -11.27 -13.39 -21.16
N LEU A 360 -12.23 -13.27 -20.24
CA LEU A 360 -12.41 -14.19 -19.11
C LEU A 360 -12.97 -15.55 -19.54
N MET A 361 -13.85 -15.60 -20.55
CA MET A 361 -14.42 -16.85 -21.08
C MET A 361 -13.37 -17.79 -21.67
N GLU A 362 -12.31 -17.24 -22.23
CA GLU A 362 -11.23 -18.05 -22.83
C GLU A 362 -10.35 -18.76 -21.78
N ILE A 363 -10.46 -18.38 -20.52
CA ILE A 363 -9.73 -19.05 -19.42
C ILE A 363 -10.46 -20.34 -19.07
N ARG A 364 -9.86 -21.49 -19.42
CA ARG A 364 -10.44 -22.81 -19.25
C ARG A 364 -10.08 -23.44 -17.89
N ASP A 365 -10.57 -22.81 -16.81
CA ASP A 365 -10.47 -23.37 -15.46
C ASP A 365 -11.74 -23.08 -14.65
N HIS A 366 -11.78 -23.56 -13.40
CA HIS A 366 -12.96 -23.50 -12.54
C HIS A 366 -12.91 -22.32 -11.52
N TYR A 367 -11.88 -21.51 -11.58
CA TYR A 367 -11.74 -20.39 -10.64
C TYR A 367 -12.75 -19.28 -10.93
N PRO A 368 -13.24 -18.60 -9.89
CA PRO A 368 -14.19 -17.50 -10.05
C PRO A 368 -13.68 -16.39 -10.97
N LYS A 369 -14.58 -15.84 -11.76
CA LYS A 369 -14.31 -14.77 -12.72
C LYS A 369 -15.28 -13.63 -12.47
N TYR A 370 -14.74 -12.42 -12.39
CA TYR A 370 -15.48 -11.20 -12.09
C TYR A 370 -15.21 -10.12 -13.12
N VAL A 371 -16.27 -9.39 -13.49
CA VAL A 371 -16.17 -8.07 -14.10
C VAL A 371 -16.66 -7.07 -13.07
N VAL A 372 -15.83 -6.10 -12.71
CA VAL A 372 -16.18 -5.05 -11.75
C VAL A 372 -16.49 -3.78 -12.51
N THR A 373 -17.70 -3.24 -12.32
CA THR A 373 -18.21 -2.06 -13.05
C THR A 373 -18.75 -0.98 -12.12
N LEU A 374 -18.91 0.25 -12.59
CA LEU A 374 -19.64 1.34 -11.91
C LEU A 374 -21.10 1.47 -12.41
N ASN A 375 -21.46 0.76 -13.46
CA ASN A 375 -22.80 0.85 -14.04
C ASN A 375 -23.73 -0.20 -13.44
N ASP A 376 -24.72 0.23 -12.67
CA ASP A 376 -25.73 -0.65 -12.06
C ASP A 376 -26.50 -1.50 -13.11
N MET A 377 -26.61 -1.00 -14.37
CA MET A 377 -27.34 -1.69 -15.44
C MET A 377 -26.57 -2.90 -16.01
N ASP A 378 -25.27 -2.98 -15.78
CA ASP A 378 -24.43 -4.07 -16.26
C ASP A 378 -24.42 -5.27 -15.31
N VAL A 379 -24.88 -5.08 -14.05
CA VAL A 379 -24.78 -6.08 -12.98
C VAL A 379 -25.59 -7.35 -13.32
N GLY A 380 -24.96 -8.50 -13.19
CA GLY A 380 -25.59 -9.79 -13.48
C GLY A 380 -24.63 -10.96 -13.58
N ILE A 381 -25.03 -11.99 -14.29
CA ILE A 381 -24.19 -13.15 -14.60
C ILE A 381 -24.27 -13.40 -16.10
N GLU A 382 -23.12 -13.43 -16.75
CA GLU A 382 -23.02 -13.75 -18.15
C GLU A 382 -22.03 -14.90 -18.36
N ASN A 383 -22.48 -16.00 -18.98
CA ASN A 383 -21.65 -17.19 -19.24
C ASN A 383 -20.88 -17.71 -18.00
N GLY A 384 -21.46 -17.60 -16.80
CA GLY A 384 -20.85 -18.01 -15.55
C GLY A 384 -19.88 -16.98 -14.94
N ILE A 385 -19.66 -15.85 -15.61
CA ILE A 385 -18.88 -14.73 -15.13
C ILE A 385 -19.79 -13.80 -14.33
N LYS A 386 -19.37 -13.42 -13.13
CA LYS A 386 -20.13 -12.49 -12.26
C LYS A 386 -19.77 -11.06 -12.62
N ILE A 387 -20.78 -10.27 -13.03
CA ILE A 387 -20.63 -8.83 -13.25
C ILE A 387 -21.19 -8.15 -12.02
N VAL A 388 -20.32 -7.44 -11.28
CA VAL A 388 -20.66 -6.88 -9.97
C VAL A 388 -20.35 -5.38 -9.93
N HIS A 389 -21.17 -4.64 -9.20
CA HIS A 389 -20.88 -3.23 -8.95
C HIS A 389 -19.64 -3.09 -8.05
N LEU A 390 -18.80 -2.06 -8.28
CA LEU A 390 -17.58 -1.82 -7.52
C LEU A 390 -17.85 -1.78 -6.01
N GLN A 391 -18.93 -1.11 -5.58
CA GLN A 391 -19.31 -1.07 -4.17
C GLN A 391 -19.47 -2.46 -3.56
N ASP A 392 -20.18 -3.34 -4.25
CA ASP A 392 -20.49 -4.69 -3.76
C ASP A 392 -19.23 -5.56 -3.76
N PHE A 393 -18.36 -5.40 -4.76
CA PHE A 393 -17.04 -6.07 -4.80
C PHE A 393 -16.17 -5.67 -3.61
N LEU A 394 -16.09 -4.35 -3.29
CA LEU A 394 -15.28 -3.85 -2.18
C LEU A 394 -15.83 -4.23 -0.80
N LEU A 395 -17.16 -4.40 -0.67
CA LEU A 395 -17.84 -4.73 0.59
C LEU A 395 -18.09 -6.22 0.79
N ALA A 396 -17.90 -7.05 -0.24
CA ALA A 396 -18.04 -8.50 -0.12
C ALA A 396 -17.09 -9.04 0.96
N GLU A 397 -17.51 -10.06 1.70
CA GLU A 397 -16.65 -10.73 2.68
C GLU A 397 -15.71 -11.73 2.00
N THR A 398 -16.21 -12.40 0.99
CA THR A 398 -15.49 -13.40 0.17
C THR A 398 -15.85 -13.23 -1.31
N TRP A 399 -14.98 -13.68 -2.18
CA TRP A 399 -15.17 -13.69 -3.64
C TRP A 399 -15.22 -15.10 -4.21
#